data_632a9503d1b09944f11a4970db00f29b
#
_entry.id   632a9503d1b09944f11a4970db00f29b
#
_cell.length_a   1.000
_cell.length_b   1.000
_cell.length_c   1.000
_cell.angle_alpha   90.00
_cell.angle_beta   90.00
_cell.angle_gamma   90.00
#
_symmetry.space_group_name_H-M   'P 1'
#
loop_
_entity.id
_entity.type
_entity.pdbx_description
1 polymer ?
#
loop_
_entity_poly.entity_id
_entity_poly.type
_entity_poly.pdbx_seq_one_letter_code
_entity_poly.pdbx_strand_id
1 'polypeptide(L)'
;MKTSEYMAYDGLGLAELVRDGDVSPAELAQCATQLVEQHNPAINAVLQVFADTDDIVASAPRNAAFSGVPFLIKDLVIQAQGRLSEMGSRLATGLVAPADSDLMVRFRQAGLMTLGRTATPEMGYNVATETLQAGICRNPWDLSRSPGGSSGGAGAVVAAGIVPVAHANDGGGSIRIPAACCGLVGLKPTRGRVPIGPGAAEGLNGFGIEFVLTRSVRDAAAMLDAVQGPGTGDPYVIPAPLRAYSACLQQAPQALRIGYTAEAWSGVPVDTEIRAALLRIARSCEALGHRVEEARPALDAEAFAQANTDLWSASIAHWVVDICAATGRRADSSTLEQATLAVHEHGLSLSAVDLLHAEDTFNRVNREFGRFFNEFDLLLTPTTAQLPWQIGQHASEGGHYTARSWTDHVFSVGPFTAVFNCTGQPAISLPLGRSESGLPIGIQLVAPFGREDLLLSLAALFEQVMPWPQVAPLAVD
;
A
#
# COMPACT_ATOMS: atom_id res chain seq x y z
N MET A 1 16.07 -13.93 21.84
CA MET A 1 15.14 -14.59 20.86
C MET A 1 15.91 -14.97 19.60
N LYS A 2 15.60 -16.10 18.95
CA LYS A 2 16.18 -16.46 17.62
C LYS A 2 15.36 -15.80 16.51
N THR A 3 15.99 -15.52 15.36
CA THR A 3 15.30 -14.94 14.19
C THR A 3 14.14 -15.81 13.69
N SER A 4 14.26 -17.14 13.72
CA SER A 4 13.20 -18.07 13.35
C SER A 4 11.98 -18.02 14.29
N GLU A 5 12.21 -17.80 15.58
CA GLU A 5 11.15 -17.59 16.58
C GLU A 5 10.48 -16.22 16.35
N TYR A 6 11.27 -15.17 16.15
CA TYR A 6 10.79 -13.82 15.82
C TYR A 6 9.85 -13.81 14.61
N MET A 7 10.22 -14.48 13.52
CA MET A 7 9.43 -14.55 12.30
C MET A 7 8.09 -15.29 12.47
N ALA A 8 7.93 -16.13 13.50
CA ALA A 8 6.70 -16.87 13.76
C ALA A 8 5.59 -16.00 14.37
N TYR A 9 5.90 -14.83 14.91
CA TYR A 9 4.95 -13.91 15.52
C TYR A 9 4.61 -12.77 14.58
N ASP A 10 3.35 -12.34 14.56
CA ASP A 10 2.92 -11.06 13.99
C ASP A 10 3.24 -9.90 14.94
N GLY A 11 2.87 -8.67 14.59
CA GLY A 11 3.23 -7.49 15.38
C GLY A 11 2.65 -7.48 16.77
N LEU A 12 1.37 -7.83 16.90
CA LEU A 12 0.73 -7.91 18.22
C LEU A 12 1.32 -9.03 19.08
N GLY A 13 1.66 -10.17 18.48
CA GLY A 13 2.31 -11.27 19.20
C GLY A 13 3.68 -10.88 19.74
N LEU A 14 4.49 -10.15 18.96
CA LEU A 14 5.77 -9.61 19.45
C LEU A 14 5.56 -8.58 20.57
N ALA A 15 4.57 -7.71 20.46
CA ALA A 15 4.23 -6.74 21.49
C ALA A 15 3.73 -7.42 22.80
N GLU A 16 3.04 -8.56 22.69
CA GLU A 16 2.63 -9.38 23.83
C GLU A 16 3.86 -9.94 24.58
N LEU A 17 4.82 -10.52 23.85
CA LEU A 17 6.07 -11.03 24.46
C LEU A 17 6.86 -9.92 25.16
N VAL A 18 6.88 -8.70 24.61
CA VAL A 18 7.53 -7.55 25.27
C VAL A 18 6.78 -7.15 26.54
N ARG A 19 5.47 -7.13 26.51
CA ARG A 19 4.61 -6.77 27.67
C ARG A 19 4.75 -7.75 28.80
N ASP A 20 4.84 -9.05 28.49
CA ASP A 20 4.98 -10.12 29.45
C ASP A 20 6.42 -10.24 30.01
N GLY A 21 7.37 -9.53 29.39
CA GLY A 21 8.78 -9.54 29.78
C GLY A 21 9.58 -10.74 29.26
N ASP A 22 9.00 -11.52 28.34
CA ASP A 22 9.64 -12.70 27.73
C ASP A 22 10.75 -12.30 26.75
N VAL A 23 10.63 -11.11 26.15
CA VAL A 23 11.63 -10.55 25.22
C VAL A 23 11.73 -9.03 25.43
N SER A 24 12.91 -8.48 25.24
CA SER A 24 13.13 -7.04 25.29
C SER A 24 12.95 -6.39 23.90
N PRO A 25 12.58 -5.09 23.82
CA PRO A 25 12.58 -4.34 22.55
C PRO A 25 13.94 -4.38 21.83
N ALA A 26 15.04 -4.38 22.59
CA ALA A 26 16.39 -4.46 22.05
C ALA A 26 16.65 -5.79 21.32
N GLU A 27 16.18 -6.91 21.88
CA GLU A 27 16.28 -8.22 21.22
C GLU A 27 15.46 -8.28 19.93
N LEU A 28 14.27 -7.65 19.88
CA LEU A 28 13.44 -7.56 18.68
C LEU A 28 14.13 -6.70 17.61
N ALA A 29 14.68 -5.54 17.99
CA ALA A 29 15.44 -4.68 17.08
C ALA A 29 16.67 -5.40 16.51
N GLN A 30 17.39 -6.17 17.36
CA GLN A 30 18.51 -7.00 16.94
C GLN A 30 18.09 -8.08 15.95
N CYS A 31 16.98 -8.80 16.18
CA CYS A 31 16.45 -9.79 15.23
C CYS A 31 16.12 -9.15 13.89
N ALA A 32 15.43 -8.00 13.88
CA ALA A 32 15.09 -7.30 12.66
C ALA A 32 16.34 -6.85 11.88
N THR A 33 17.34 -6.29 12.57
CA THR A 33 18.61 -5.86 11.94
C THR A 33 19.37 -7.05 11.36
N GLN A 34 19.47 -8.18 12.07
CA GLN A 34 20.09 -9.41 11.56
C GLN A 34 19.37 -9.93 10.31
N LEU A 35 18.04 -9.88 10.27
CA LEU A 35 17.26 -10.28 9.10
C LEU A 35 17.45 -9.30 7.93
N VAL A 36 17.63 -8.00 8.19
CA VAL A 36 18.04 -7.05 7.14
C VAL A 36 19.40 -7.45 6.57
N GLU A 37 20.42 -7.70 7.41
CA GLU A 37 21.76 -8.09 6.97
C GLU A 37 21.73 -9.40 6.15
N GLN A 38 20.88 -10.35 6.54
CA GLN A 38 20.76 -11.65 5.89
C GLN A 38 20.02 -11.58 4.55
N HIS A 39 18.89 -10.87 4.47
CA HIS A 39 17.95 -10.94 3.34
C HIS A 39 18.06 -9.75 2.38
N ASN A 40 18.42 -8.57 2.87
CA ASN A 40 18.42 -7.37 2.03
C ASN A 40 19.41 -7.41 0.85
N PRO A 41 20.58 -8.07 0.94
CA PRO A 41 21.46 -8.24 -0.22
C PRO A 41 20.78 -8.93 -1.42
N ALA A 42 19.81 -9.83 -1.16
CA ALA A 42 19.06 -10.52 -2.21
C ALA A 42 17.83 -9.74 -2.69
N ILE A 43 17.09 -9.09 -1.76
CA ILE A 43 15.82 -8.44 -2.09
C ILE A 43 15.91 -6.94 -2.36
N ASN A 44 16.96 -6.26 -1.93
CA ASN A 44 17.18 -4.81 -2.07
C ASN A 44 15.96 -3.95 -1.69
N ALA A 45 15.36 -4.25 -0.54
CA ALA A 45 14.12 -3.65 -0.08
C ALA A 45 14.33 -2.54 0.97
N VAL A 46 15.43 -2.61 1.75
CA VAL A 46 15.78 -1.65 2.80
C VAL A 46 16.88 -0.72 2.26
N LEU A 47 16.56 0.58 2.19
CA LEU A 47 17.48 1.61 1.73
C LEU A 47 18.48 2.03 2.81
N GLN A 48 18.04 2.02 4.05
CA GLN A 48 18.82 2.46 5.20
C GLN A 48 18.26 1.88 6.49
N VAL A 49 19.15 1.37 7.34
CA VAL A 49 18.90 1.16 8.78
C VAL A 49 19.45 2.38 9.51
N PHE A 50 18.69 2.94 10.48
CA PHE A 50 19.10 4.13 11.22
C PHE A 50 20.19 3.80 12.24
N ALA A 51 21.21 4.66 12.32
CA ALA A 51 22.38 4.43 13.16
C ALA A 51 22.11 4.56 14.68
N ASP A 52 21.03 5.29 15.05
CA ASP A 52 20.61 5.56 16.42
C ASP A 52 19.55 4.54 16.94
N THR A 53 19.66 3.29 16.52
CA THR A 53 18.73 2.21 16.91
C THR A 53 18.59 2.11 18.43
N ASP A 54 19.65 2.25 19.20
CA ASP A 54 19.63 2.19 20.66
C ASP A 54 18.75 3.31 21.27
N ASP A 55 18.82 4.53 20.74
CA ASP A 55 18.00 5.66 21.18
C ASP A 55 16.52 5.43 20.81
N ILE A 56 16.26 4.87 19.62
CA ILE A 56 14.90 4.49 19.18
C ILE A 56 14.32 3.46 20.14
N VAL A 57 15.06 2.43 20.47
CA VAL A 57 14.65 1.38 21.44
C VAL A 57 14.39 1.96 22.82
N ALA A 58 15.27 2.84 23.31
CA ALA A 58 15.14 3.45 24.64
C ALA A 58 13.92 4.38 24.74
N SER A 59 13.53 5.02 23.64
CA SER A 59 12.41 5.99 23.58
C SER A 59 11.05 5.36 23.28
N ALA A 60 11.00 4.06 22.93
CA ALA A 60 9.76 3.38 22.57
C ALA A 60 8.77 3.32 23.75
N PRO A 61 7.49 3.74 23.58
CA PRO A 61 6.46 3.61 24.62
C PRO A 61 6.27 2.17 25.05
N ARG A 62 6.12 1.92 26.36
CA ARG A 62 6.03 0.56 26.91
C ARG A 62 4.60 0.01 27.08
N ASN A 63 3.59 0.89 26.97
CA ASN A 63 2.17 0.54 27.23
C ASN A 63 1.29 0.89 26.02
N ALA A 64 1.77 0.63 24.82
CA ALA A 64 1.04 0.84 23.58
C ALA A 64 0.77 -0.50 22.87
N ALA A 65 -0.12 -0.50 21.88
CA ALA A 65 -0.54 -1.73 21.19
C ALA A 65 0.63 -2.48 20.54
N PHE A 66 1.60 -1.76 19.98
CA PHE A 66 2.77 -2.30 19.27
C PHE A 66 4.09 -1.96 20.00
N SER A 67 4.07 -1.95 21.34
CA SER A 67 5.25 -1.61 22.15
C SER A 67 6.46 -2.47 21.80
N GLY A 68 7.54 -1.82 21.33
CA GLY A 68 8.80 -2.48 21.02
C GLY A 68 8.80 -3.28 19.72
N VAL A 69 7.81 -3.12 18.84
CA VAL A 69 7.75 -3.81 17.55
C VAL A 69 8.61 -3.09 16.52
N PRO A 70 9.56 -3.78 15.85
CA PRO A 70 10.35 -3.23 14.76
C PRO A 70 9.47 -2.82 13.57
N PHE A 71 9.80 -1.67 12.99
CA PHE A 71 9.01 -1.04 11.93
C PHE A 71 9.93 -0.35 10.91
N LEU A 72 9.51 -0.34 9.65
CA LEU A 72 10.19 0.36 8.57
C LEU A 72 9.20 1.27 7.84
N ILE A 73 9.65 2.47 7.43
CA ILE A 73 8.81 3.43 6.70
C ILE A 73 9.18 3.46 5.22
N LYS A 74 8.18 3.64 4.36
CA LYS A 74 8.39 3.86 2.93
C LYS A 74 9.05 5.21 2.70
N ASP A 75 10.01 5.27 1.78
CA ASP A 75 10.71 6.50 1.39
C ASP A 75 9.86 7.41 0.49
N LEU A 76 8.59 7.62 0.84
CA LEU A 76 7.65 8.43 0.07
C LEU A 76 6.51 8.96 0.97
N VAL A 77 6.25 10.25 0.93
CA VAL A 77 5.19 11.01 1.61
C VAL A 77 5.38 11.10 3.12
N ILE A 78 5.40 9.97 3.85
CA ILE A 78 5.59 9.99 5.30
C ILE A 78 6.92 10.68 5.65
N GLN A 79 6.87 11.57 6.63
CA GLN A 79 8.04 12.29 7.09
C GLN A 79 8.37 11.88 8.53
N ALA A 80 9.64 11.49 8.74
CA ALA A 80 10.22 11.27 10.06
C ALA A 80 11.31 12.31 10.28
N GLN A 81 11.18 13.16 11.29
CA GLN A 81 12.07 14.28 11.55
C GLN A 81 13.55 13.87 11.56
N GLY A 82 14.36 14.59 10.81
CA GLY A 82 15.80 14.34 10.69
C GLY A 82 16.20 13.16 9.82
N ARG A 83 15.24 12.45 9.19
CA ARG A 83 15.51 11.33 8.31
C ARG A 83 15.45 11.74 6.84
N LEU A 84 16.17 11.01 5.99
CA LEU A 84 16.12 11.20 4.55
C LEU A 84 14.71 10.87 4.01
N SER A 85 14.26 11.66 3.02
CA SER A 85 13.00 11.51 2.29
C SER A 85 13.29 11.80 0.82
N GLU A 86 13.68 10.76 0.05
CA GLU A 86 14.27 10.91 -1.28
C GLU A 86 13.34 10.44 -2.41
N MET A 87 12.19 9.83 -2.06
CA MET A 87 11.10 9.46 -2.98
C MET A 87 11.55 8.58 -4.16
N GLY A 88 12.60 7.75 -3.97
CA GLY A 88 13.18 6.94 -5.03
C GLY A 88 13.78 7.76 -6.19
N SER A 89 14.06 9.06 -6.02
CA SER A 89 14.46 10.00 -7.08
C SER A 89 15.83 10.60 -6.86
N ARG A 90 16.64 10.62 -7.91
CA ARG A 90 17.93 11.34 -7.92
C ARG A 90 17.76 12.84 -7.69
N LEU A 91 16.61 13.41 -8.11
CA LEU A 91 16.28 14.81 -7.90
C LEU A 91 16.19 15.14 -6.41
N ALA A 92 15.63 14.23 -5.61
CA ALA A 92 15.40 14.41 -4.18
C ALA A 92 16.55 13.92 -3.28
N THR A 93 17.68 13.45 -3.85
CA THR A 93 18.81 12.91 -3.08
C THR A 93 19.29 13.90 -2.02
N GLY A 94 19.35 13.44 -0.77
CA GLY A 94 19.81 14.22 0.39
C GLY A 94 18.74 15.11 1.02
N LEU A 95 17.49 15.08 0.57
CA LEU A 95 16.40 15.76 1.27
C LEU A 95 16.15 15.11 2.63
N VAL A 96 16.01 15.95 3.66
CA VAL A 96 15.75 15.54 5.04
C VAL A 96 14.41 16.08 5.49
N ALA A 97 13.59 15.25 6.09
CA ALA A 97 12.30 15.64 6.66
C ALA A 97 12.49 16.65 7.82
N PRO A 98 11.86 17.84 7.77
CA PRO A 98 12.04 18.87 8.80
C PRO A 98 11.26 18.57 10.10
N ALA A 99 10.22 17.76 10.03
CA ALA A 99 9.34 17.39 11.14
C ALA A 99 8.71 16.01 10.90
N ASP A 100 8.16 15.41 11.96
CA ASP A 100 7.30 14.23 11.81
C ASP A 100 5.96 14.64 11.18
N SER A 101 5.43 13.80 10.28
CA SER A 101 4.02 13.90 9.87
C SER A 101 3.09 13.43 11.00
N ASP A 102 1.80 13.82 10.96
CA ASP A 102 0.81 13.41 11.97
C ASP A 102 0.74 11.88 12.10
N LEU A 103 0.81 11.17 10.99
CA LEU A 103 0.83 9.71 11.00
C LEU A 103 2.11 9.16 11.63
N MET A 104 3.27 9.76 11.39
CA MET A 104 4.54 9.33 12.01
C MET A 104 4.49 9.48 13.54
N VAL A 105 3.90 10.59 14.02
CA VAL A 105 3.66 10.79 15.46
C VAL A 105 2.79 9.66 16.02
N ARG A 106 1.71 9.28 15.32
CA ARG A 106 0.81 8.18 15.75
C ARG A 106 1.51 6.82 15.72
N PHE A 107 2.35 6.54 14.76
CA PHE A 107 3.16 5.31 14.75
C PHE A 107 4.10 5.23 15.96
N ARG A 108 4.75 6.35 16.33
CA ARG A 108 5.56 6.41 17.56
C ARG A 108 4.71 6.18 18.81
N GLN A 109 3.52 6.81 18.88
CA GLN A 109 2.58 6.64 19.99
C GLN A 109 2.02 5.21 20.09
N ALA A 110 1.87 4.52 18.96
CA ALA A 110 1.51 3.11 18.92
C ALA A 110 2.59 2.17 19.44
N GLY A 111 3.81 2.67 19.70
CA GLY A 111 4.93 1.91 20.26
C GLY A 111 5.86 1.27 19.24
N LEU A 112 5.71 1.61 17.96
CA LEU A 112 6.56 1.11 16.88
C LEU A 112 7.98 1.70 16.95
N MET A 113 8.97 0.84 16.80
CA MET A 113 10.39 1.21 16.67
C MET A 113 10.74 1.39 15.19
N THR A 114 10.78 2.63 14.71
CA THR A 114 11.11 2.92 13.31
C THR A 114 12.62 2.79 13.09
N LEU A 115 13.05 1.65 12.57
CA LEU A 115 14.47 1.28 12.44
C LEU A 115 15.10 1.70 11.11
N GLY A 116 14.30 2.09 10.10
CA GLY A 116 14.84 2.43 8.79
C GLY A 116 13.76 2.74 7.76
N ARG A 117 14.18 2.82 6.49
CA ARG A 117 13.30 3.14 5.36
C ARG A 117 13.40 2.11 4.23
N THR A 118 12.30 1.94 3.50
CA THR A 118 12.12 0.94 2.44
C THR A 118 12.04 1.58 1.05
N ALA A 119 12.43 0.80 0.04
CA ALA A 119 12.45 1.19 -1.36
C ALA A 119 11.05 1.48 -1.93
N THR A 120 11.00 2.46 -2.83
CA THR A 120 9.84 2.88 -3.63
C THR A 120 10.32 3.22 -5.03
N PRO A 121 9.51 3.07 -6.11
CA PRO A 121 9.85 3.65 -7.41
C PRO A 121 9.83 5.18 -7.37
N GLU A 122 10.45 5.81 -8.35
CA GLU A 122 10.54 7.26 -8.43
C GLU A 122 9.15 7.93 -8.32
N MET A 123 9.00 8.86 -7.37
CA MET A 123 7.74 9.57 -7.05
C MET A 123 6.54 8.65 -6.79
N GLY A 124 6.77 7.35 -6.59
CA GLY A 124 5.70 6.37 -6.38
C GLY A 124 4.83 6.08 -7.62
N TYR A 125 5.20 6.57 -8.79
CA TYR A 125 4.36 6.44 -9.99
C TYR A 125 4.80 5.30 -10.90
N ASN A 126 5.00 4.14 -10.29
CA ASN A 126 5.20 2.87 -10.97
C ASN A 126 4.66 1.72 -10.13
N VAL A 127 4.24 0.63 -10.78
CA VAL A 127 3.85 -0.64 -10.15
C VAL A 127 5.04 -1.57 -9.88
N ALA A 128 6.22 -1.26 -10.42
CA ALA A 128 7.48 -1.95 -10.13
C ALA A 128 8.36 -1.06 -9.27
N THR A 129 8.95 -1.64 -8.21
CA THR A 129 9.91 -0.93 -7.34
C THR A 129 11.31 -1.11 -7.90
N GLU A 130 11.57 -0.40 -8.99
CA GLU A 130 12.81 -0.42 -9.75
C GLU A 130 13.18 1.04 -10.05
N THR A 131 14.34 1.51 -9.58
CA THR A 131 14.76 2.92 -9.77
C THR A 131 16.23 3.03 -10.16
N LEU A 132 16.56 4.12 -10.85
CA LEU A 132 17.94 4.48 -11.12
C LEU A 132 18.70 4.95 -9.86
N GLN A 133 17.98 5.39 -8.82
CA GLN A 133 18.58 5.82 -7.56
C GLN A 133 18.98 4.65 -6.68
N ALA A 134 18.08 3.69 -6.47
CA ALA A 134 18.21 2.62 -5.47
C ALA A 134 18.37 1.22 -6.06
N GLY A 135 18.19 1.07 -7.37
CA GLY A 135 18.23 -0.22 -8.04
C GLY A 135 16.90 -0.97 -7.97
N ILE A 136 16.98 -2.29 -8.05
CA ILE A 136 15.84 -3.19 -8.24
C ILE A 136 15.49 -3.85 -6.91
N CYS A 137 14.26 -3.64 -6.43
CA CYS A 137 13.68 -4.41 -5.33
C CYS A 137 13.09 -5.73 -5.87
N ARG A 138 13.32 -6.83 -5.16
CA ARG A 138 12.96 -8.18 -5.60
C ARG A 138 11.92 -8.82 -4.69
N ASN A 139 11.08 -9.66 -5.28
CA ASN A 139 10.03 -10.37 -4.57
C ASN A 139 10.62 -11.56 -3.79
N PRO A 140 10.38 -11.67 -2.46
CA PRO A 140 10.88 -12.81 -1.66
C PRO A 140 10.29 -14.16 -2.05
N TRP A 141 9.17 -14.21 -2.78
CA TRP A 141 8.60 -15.45 -3.30
C TRP A 141 9.34 -15.97 -4.53
N ASP A 142 9.91 -15.07 -5.33
CA ASP A 142 10.72 -15.37 -6.52
C ASP A 142 11.58 -14.14 -6.83
N LEU A 143 12.88 -14.25 -6.62
CA LEU A 143 13.82 -13.14 -6.78
C LEU A 143 13.97 -12.64 -8.24
N SER A 144 13.44 -13.35 -9.22
CA SER A 144 13.37 -12.90 -10.61
C SER A 144 12.19 -11.97 -10.89
N ARG A 145 11.29 -11.79 -9.91
CA ARG A 145 10.03 -11.06 -10.05
C ARG A 145 9.98 -9.80 -9.19
N SER A 146 9.10 -8.89 -9.60
CA SER A 146 8.80 -7.66 -8.86
C SER A 146 7.97 -7.95 -7.61
N PRO A 147 8.23 -7.27 -6.46
CA PRO A 147 7.36 -7.29 -5.29
C PRO A 147 6.11 -6.42 -5.47
N GLY A 148 5.91 -5.86 -6.68
CA GLY A 148 4.91 -4.83 -6.91
C GLY A 148 5.40 -3.43 -6.53
N GLY A 149 4.49 -2.47 -6.60
CA GLY A 149 4.76 -1.06 -6.32
C GLY A 149 3.45 -0.26 -6.08
N SER A 150 3.63 0.90 -5.56
CA SER A 150 4.92 1.58 -5.28
C SER A 150 5.49 1.24 -3.89
N SER A 151 4.77 0.55 -2.99
CA SER A 151 5.29 0.13 -1.68
C SER A 151 5.96 -1.27 -1.74
N GLY A 152 6.74 -1.54 -2.81
CA GLY A 152 7.34 -2.86 -3.01
C GLY A 152 8.40 -3.20 -1.98
N GLY A 153 9.21 -2.22 -1.53
CA GLY A 153 10.14 -2.41 -0.44
C GLY A 153 9.45 -2.82 0.86
N ALA A 154 8.33 -2.15 1.21
CA ALA A 154 7.51 -2.51 2.37
C ALA A 154 6.92 -3.92 2.23
N GLY A 155 6.39 -4.27 1.04
CA GLY A 155 5.90 -5.61 0.76
C GLY A 155 6.98 -6.68 0.90
N ALA A 156 8.16 -6.43 0.35
CA ALA A 156 9.26 -7.38 0.40
C ALA A 156 9.79 -7.62 1.84
N VAL A 157 9.95 -6.57 2.66
CA VAL A 157 10.45 -6.73 4.04
C VAL A 157 9.46 -7.45 4.95
N VAL A 158 8.13 -7.21 4.77
CA VAL A 158 7.11 -7.90 5.54
C VAL A 158 7.00 -9.36 5.10
N ALA A 159 7.01 -9.64 3.81
CA ALA A 159 6.96 -11.01 3.28
C ALA A 159 8.22 -11.82 3.62
N ALA A 160 9.40 -11.19 3.67
CA ALA A 160 10.64 -11.83 4.09
C ALA A 160 10.73 -12.05 5.62
N GLY A 161 9.75 -11.58 6.40
CA GLY A 161 9.76 -11.69 7.86
C GLY A 161 10.70 -10.74 8.58
N ILE A 162 11.30 -9.77 7.89
CA ILE A 162 12.23 -8.78 8.48
C ILE A 162 11.51 -7.91 9.52
N VAL A 163 10.32 -7.44 9.21
CA VAL A 163 9.42 -6.77 10.17
C VAL A 163 8.01 -7.32 9.99
N PRO A 164 7.18 -7.37 11.07
CA PRO A 164 5.80 -7.86 10.95
C PRO A 164 4.86 -6.87 10.26
N VAL A 165 5.18 -5.59 10.34
CA VAL A 165 4.41 -4.46 9.83
C VAL A 165 5.36 -3.45 9.20
N ALA A 166 5.01 -2.87 8.05
CA ALA A 166 5.76 -1.77 7.43
C ALA A 166 4.80 -0.71 6.89
N HIS A 167 5.23 0.57 6.94
CA HIS A 167 4.47 1.68 6.35
C HIS A 167 4.38 1.56 4.84
N ALA A 168 3.23 1.88 4.30
CA ALA A 168 2.92 1.89 2.88
C ALA A 168 1.89 2.98 2.58
N ASN A 169 1.83 3.43 1.32
CA ASN A 169 0.79 4.33 0.85
C ASN A 169 0.21 3.87 -0.49
N ASP A 170 -0.97 4.41 -0.85
CA ASP A 170 -1.77 3.94 -1.96
C ASP A 170 -2.46 5.12 -2.65
N GLY A 171 -1.94 5.52 -3.80
CA GLY A 171 -2.53 6.55 -4.66
C GLY A 171 -3.28 5.97 -5.87
N GLY A 172 -3.07 4.68 -6.16
CA GLY A 172 -3.70 3.98 -7.28
C GLY A 172 -3.68 2.46 -7.14
N GLY A 173 -3.25 1.94 -5.97
CA GLY A 173 -3.09 0.52 -5.68
C GLY A 173 -1.84 0.19 -4.88
N SER A 174 -1.06 1.18 -4.46
CA SER A 174 0.31 0.98 -3.97
C SER A 174 0.43 0.40 -2.54
N ILE A 175 -0.65 0.11 -1.83
CA ILE A 175 -0.73 -0.83 -0.70
C ILE A 175 -1.17 -2.20 -1.22
N ARG A 176 -2.26 -2.23 -1.99
CA ARG A 176 -2.98 -3.44 -2.40
C ARG A 176 -2.19 -4.28 -3.41
N ILE A 177 -1.51 -3.64 -4.38
CA ILE A 177 -0.69 -4.32 -5.39
C ILE A 177 0.52 -5.04 -4.75
N PRO A 178 1.37 -4.38 -3.93
CA PRO A 178 2.42 -5.09 -3.21
C PRO A 178 1.89 -6.18 -2.27
N ALA A 179 0.74 -5.97 -1.62
CA ALA A 179 0.10 -7.02 -0.82
C ALA A 179 -0.23 -8.25 -1.66
N ALA A 180 -0.81 -8.06 -2.86
CA ALA A 180 -1.13 -9.14 -3.79
C ALA A 180 0.13 -9.87 -4.28
N CYS A 181 1.19 -9.12 -4.63
CA CYS A 181 2.45 -9.68 -5.14
C CYS A 181 3.25 -10.42 -4.07
N CYS A 182 3.16 -9.97 -2.82
CA CYS A 182 3.97 -10.48 -1.71
C CYS A 182 3.20 -11.40 -0.74
N GLY A 183 1.92 -11.67 -0.98
CA GLY A 183 1.13 -12.58 -0.15
C GLY A 183 0.78 -12.01 1.22
N LEU A 184 0.39 -10.74 1.28
CA LEU A 184 0.16 -9.96 2.50
C LEU A 184 -1.27 -9.44 2.60
N VAL A 185 -1.62 -8.93 3.78
CA VAL A 185 -2.81 -8.11 4.03
C VAL A 185 -2.49 -6.66 3.69
N GLY A 186 -3.21 -6.09 2.71
CA GLY A 186 -3.05 -4.70 2.30
C GLY A 186 -4.39 -3.96 2.34
N LEU A 187 -4.65 -3.26 3.44
CA LEU A 187 -5.83 -2.41 3.59
C LEU A 187 -5.51 -0.99 3.12
N LYS A 188 -6.25 -0.50 2.13
CA LYS A 188 -6.39 0.92 1.84
C LYS A 188 -7.61 1.43 2.63
N PRO A 189 -7.44 2.21 3.69
CA PRO A 189 -8.56 2.78 4.43
C PRO A 189 -9.41 3.72 3.56
N THR A 190 -10.56 4.10 4.06
CA THR A 190 -11.39 5.18 3.52
C THR A 190 -10.60 6.48 3.44
N ARG A 191 -10.81 7.27 2.40
CA ARG A 191 -10.28 8.64 2.31
C ARG A 191 -10.62 9.42 3.58
N GLY A 192 -9.62 10.09 4.17
CA GLY A 192 -9.76 10.85 5.42
C GLY A 192 -9.84 10.02 6.70
N ARG A 193 -9.68 8.67 6.62
CA ARG A 193 -9.63 7.82 7.82
C ARG A 193 -8.30 7.95 8.57
N VAL A 194 -7.21 8.16 7.87
CA VAL A 194 -5.85 8.30 8.40
C VAL A 194 -5.31 9.67 7.97
N PRO A 195 -4.68 10.45 8.87
CA PRO A 195 -4.18 11.78 8.54
C PRO A 195 -2.96 11.71 7.63
N ILE A 196 -2.78 12.73 6.80
CA ILE A 196 -1.62 12.93 5.94
C ILE A 196 -0.81 14.18 6.30
N GLY A 197 -1.39 15.05 7.13
CA GLY A 197 -0.80 16.33 7.53
C GLY A 197 0.49 16.24 8.34
N PRO A 198 1.05 17.39 8.73
CA PRO A 198 0.61 18.75 8.39
C PRO A 198 1.17 19.26 7.05
N GLY A 199 2.08 18.52 6.40
CA GLY A 199 2.76 18.95 5.17
C GLY A 199 1.86 18.98 3.92
N ALA A 200 0.73 18.29 3.95
CA ALA A 200 -0.27 18.31 2.88
C ALA A 200 -1.67 18.20 3.48
N ALA A 201 -2.65 18.86 2.84
CA ALA A 201 -4.06 18.71 3.20
C ALA A 201 -4.63 17.39 2.67
N GLU A 202 -4.29 17.06 1.42
CA GLU A 202 -4.65 15.82 0.74
C GLU A 202 -3.51 15.37 -0.19
N GLY A 203 -3.13 14.10 -0.13
CA GLY A 203 -2.18 13.54 -1.10
C GLY A 203 -2.87 13.27 -2.42
N LEU A 204 -2.26 13.63 -3.54
CA LEU A 204 -2.82 13.40 -4.88
C LEU A 204 -4.29 13.84 -4.97
N ASN A 205 -4.60 15.04 -4.50
CA ASN A 205 -5.96 15.59 -4.50
C ASN A 205 -7.01 14.60 -3.90
N GLY A 206 -6.66 13.98 -2.77
CA GLY A 206 -7.51 13.02 -2.05
C GLY A 206 -7.41 11.55 -2.51
N PHE A 207 -6.60 11.22 -3.53
CA PHE A 207 -6.37 9.83 -3.94
C PHE A 207 -5.31 9.12 -3.09
N GLY A 208 -4.36 9.89 -2.54
CA GLY A 208 -3.27 9.36 -1.72
C GLY A 208 -3.73 8.99 -0.32
N ILE A 209 -3.58 7.72 0.04
CA ILE A 209 -3.97 7.16 1.34
C ILE A 209 -2.75 6.52 1.98
N GLU A 210 -2.51 6.86 3.24
CA GLU A 210 -1.39 6.33 4.02
C GLU A 210 -1.88 5.21 4.94
N PHE A 211 -1.14 4.10 5.04
CA PHE A 211 -1.38 3.05 6.02
C PHE A 211 -0.18 2.11 6.16
N VAL A 212 -0.43 0.79 6.28
CA VAL A 212 0.60 -0.24 6.45
C VAL A 212 0.29 -1.50 5.63
N LEU A 213 1.33 -2.33 5.45
CA LEU A 213 1.25 -3.73 5.05
C LEU A 213 1.49 -4.60 6.28
N THR A 214 0.70 -5.68 6.43
CA THR A 214 0.79 -6.61 7.55
C THR A 214 0.71 -8.06 7.08
N ARG A 215 1.10 -9.00 7.93
CA ARG A 215 0.93 -10.43 7.68
C ARG A 215 -0.42 -10.95 8.15
N SER A 216 -0.97 -10.37 9.23
CA SER A 216 -2.24 -10.77 9.84
C SER A 216 -3.29 -9.67 9.75
N VAL A 217 -4.56 -10.08 9.73
CA VAL A 217 -5.70 -9.15 9.76
C VAL A 217 -5.79 -8.45 11.11
N ARG A 218 -5.41 -9.11 12.21
CA ARG A 218 -5.45 -8.49 13.54
C ARG A 218 -4.45 -7.34 13.69
N ASP A 219 -3.27 -7.45 13.08
CA ASP A 219 -2.31 -6.34 13.05
C ASP A 219 -2.87 -5.14 12.27
N ALA A 220 -3.50 -5.38 11.10
CA ALA A 220 -4.12 -4.32 10.32
C ALA A 220 -5.25 -3.61 11.11
N ALA A 221 -6.10 -4.36 11.80
CA ALA A 221 -7.19 -3.80 12.59
C ALA A 221 -6.67 -2.98 13.78
N ALA A 222 -5.73 -3.51 14.55
CA ALA A 222 -5.14 -2.81 15.70
C ALA A 222 -4.33 -1.59 15.28
N MET A 223 -3.64 -1.65 14.13
CA MET A 223 -2.94 -0.50 13.59
C MET A 223 -3.93 0.60 13.18
N LEU A 224 -5.05 0.24 12.55
CA LEU A 224 -6.07 1.21 12.18
C LEU A 224 -6.70 1.86 13.43
N ASP A 225 -6.94 1.10 14.50
CA ASP A 225 -7.38 1.65 15.79
C ASP A 225 -6.36 2.67 16.35
N ALA A 226 -5.07 2.40 16.19
CA ALA A 226 -4.02 3.26 16.73
C ALA A 226 -3.81 4.56 15.94
N VAL A 227 -4.07 4.56 14.62
CA VAL A 227 -3.71 5.70 13.75
C VAL A 227 -4.90 6.44 13.12
N GLN A 228 -6.13 5.93 13.24
CA GLN A 228 -7.31 6.53 12.63
C GLN A 228 -7.70 7.88 13.23
N GLY A 229 -8.47 8.65 12.48
CA GLY A 229 -8.99 9.96 12.86
C GLY A 229 -8.24 11.11 12.20
N PRO A 230 -8.86 12.30 12.15
CA PRO A 230 -8.29 13.46 11.47
C PRO A 230 -7.05 14.00 12.19
N GLY A 231 -6.17 14.62 11.45
CA GLY A 231 -5.14 15.54 11.94
C GLY A 231 -5.75 16.91 12.29
N THR A 232 -5.02 17.71 13.06
CA THR A 232 -5.45 19.07 13.38
C THR A 232 -5.42 19.94 12.13
N GLY A 233 -6.58 20.39 11.67
CA GLY A 233 -6.69 21.25 10.48
C GLY A 233 -6.94 20.53 9.18
N ASP A 234 -7.18 19.21 9.22
CA ASP A 234 -7.58 18.46 8.02
C ASP A 234 -8.87 19.05 7.40
N PRO A 235 -8.96 19.11 6.06
CA PRO A 235 -10.08 19.76 5.37
C PRO A 235 -11.40 19.01 5.55
N TYR A 236 -11.34 17.72 5.80
CA TYR A 236 -12.51 16.85 5.97
C TYR A 236 -12.36 15.95 7.20
N VAL A 237 -13.47 15.78 7.91
CA VAL A 237 -13.57 14.84 9.05
C VAL A 237 -14.64 13.82 8.73
N ILE A 238 -14.25 12.56 8.62
CA ILE A 238 -15.20 11.45 8.45
C ILE A 238 -15.66 10.93 9.80
N PRO A 239 -16.88 10.37 9.91
CA PRO A 239 -17.37 9.83 11.17
C PRO A 239 -16.41 8.79 11.76
N ALA A 240 -16.21 8.89 13.08
CA ALA A 240 -15.45 7.87 13.81
C ALA A 240 -16.17 6.51 13.70
N PRO A 241 -15.44 5.37 13.76
CA PRO A 241 -16.06 4.06 13.80
C PRO A 241 -16.91 3.91 15.08
N LEU A 242 -18.02 3.18 14.99
CA LEU A 242 -18.91 2.94 16.13
C LEU A 242 -18.24 2.13 17.26
N ARG A 243 -17.23 1.37 16.93
CA ARG A 243 -16.41 0.54 17.84
C ARG A 243 -15.02 0.36 17.28
N ALA A 244 -14.07 -0.07 18.11
CA ALA A 244 -12.73 -0.38 17.65
C ALA A 244 -12.75 -1.43 16.54
N TYR A 245 -11.86 -1.28 15.55
CA TYR A 245 -11.74 -2.23 14.43
C TYR A 245 -11.28 -3.62 14.89
N SER A 246 -10.39 -3.68 15.89
CA SER A 246 -9.98 -4.94 16.53
C SER A 246 -11.15 -5.70 17.16
N ALA A 247 -12.16 -4.99 17.70
CA ALA A 247 -13.37 -5.63 18.24
C ALA A 247 -14.30 -6.19 17.14
N CYS A 248 -14.17 -5.74 15.88
CA CYS A 248 -14.97 -6.25 14.77
C CYS A 248 -14.55 -7.66 14.34
N LEU A 249 -13.32 -8.09 14.61
CA LEU A 249 -12.77 -9.37 14.19
C LEU A 249 -13.47 -10.58 14.85
N GLN A 250 -14.12 -10.37 15.98
CA GLN A 250 -14.82 -11.40 16.74
C GLN A 250 -16.21 -11.76 16.19
N GLN A 251 -16.69 -11.04 15.18
CA GLN A 251 -18.05 -11.20 14.66
C GLN A 251 -18.02 -11.40 13.15
N ALA A 252 -18.37 -12.61 12.74
CA ALA A 252 -18.62 -12.84 11.31
C ALA A 252 -19.75 -11.93 10.83
N PRO A 253 -19.63 -11.29 9.66
CA PRO A 253 -20.70 -10.48 9.10
C PRO A 253 -21.93 -11.35 8.82
N GLN A 254 -23.14 -10.79 8.97
CA GLN A 254 -24.39 -11.44 8.58
C GLN A 254 -24.44 -11.63 7.05
N ALA A 255 -25.46 -12.29 6.54
CA ALA A 255 -25.62 -12.51 5.10
C ALA A 255 -25.52 -11.19 4.31
N LEU A 256 -24.50 -11.10 3.45
CA LEU A 256 -24.18 -9.95 2.63
C LEU A 256 -24.64 -10.15 1.18
N ARG A 257 -24.89 -9.05 0.49
CA ARG A 257 -25.05 -9.00 -0.96
C ARG A 257 -23.70 -8.61 -1.55
N ILE A 258 -23.08 -9.55 -2.26
CA ILE A 258 -21.72 -9.40 -2.79
C ILE A 258 -21.78 -9.41 -4.30
N GLY A 259 -21.39 -8.31 -4.94
CA GLY A 259 -21.09 -8.28 -6.36
C GLY A 259 -19.67 -8.78 -6.62
N TYR A 260 -19.42 -9.45 -7.73
CA TYR A 260 -18.05 -9.77 -8.15
C TYR A 260 -17.85 -9.51 -9.64
N THR A 261 -16.62 -9.20 -10.03
CA THR A 261 -16.21 -9.13 -11.43
C THR A 261 -14.75 -9.52 -11.60
N ALA A 262 -14.48 -10.31 -12.64
CA ALA A 262 -13.12 -10.55 -13.15
C ALA A 262 -12.84 -9.74 -14.43
N GLU A 263 -13.78 -8.90 -14.86
CA GLU A 263 -13.66 -8.09 -16.07
C GLU A 263 -13.12 -6.70 -15.70
N ALA A 264 -11.90 -6.39 -16.13
CA ALA A 264 -11.33 -5.05 -15.96
C ALA A 264 -12.13 -4.01 -16.75
N TRP A 265 -12.39 -2.84 -16.14
CA TRP A 265 -13.09 -1.74 -16.83
C TRP A 265 -12.32 -1.22 -18.05
N SER A 266 -10.99 -1.29 -18.03
CA SER A 266 -10.11 -0.93 -19.13
C SER A 266 -10.06 -1.98 -20.26
N GLY A 267 -10.69 -3.15 -20.09
CA GLY A 267 -10.62 -4.26 -21.05
C GLY A 267 -9.31 -5.05 -21.01
N VAL A 268 -8.39 -4.75 -20.08
CA VAL A 268 -7.15 -5.52 -19.90
C VAL A 268 -7.50 -6.97 -19.52
N PRO A 269 -6.94 -7.98 -20.22
CA PRO A 269 -7.19 -9.37 -19.92
C PRO A 269 -6.64 -9.75 -18.53
N VAL A 270 -7.41 -10.53 -17.78
CA VAL A 270 -7.03 -11.06 -16.48
C VAL A 270 -6.52 -12.47 -16.64
N ASP A 271 -5.39 -12.77 -16.00
CA ASP A 271 -4.79 -14.10 -15.94
C ASP A 271 -5.80 -15.16 -15.50
N THR A 272 -5.76 -16.33 -16.13
CA THR A 272 -6.71 -17.43 -15.91
C THR A 272 -6.66 -17.99 -14.50
N GLU A 273 -5.49 -18.06 -13.88
CA GLU A 273 -5.33 -18.51 -12.49
C GLU A 273 -5.92 -17.51 -11.51
N ILE A 274 -5.75 -16.20 -11.77
CA ILE A 274 -6.33 -15.12 -10.97
C ILE A 274 -7.86 -15.12 -11.08
N ARG A 275 -8.39 -15.25 -12.31
CA ARG A 275 -9.84 -15.41 -12.55
C ARG A 275 -10.39 -16.64 -11.82
N ALA A 276 -9.71 -17.77 -11.91
CA ALA A 276 -10.11 -18.99 -11.21
C ALA A 276 -10.08 -18.82 -9.69
N ALA A 277 -9.09 -18.12 -9.15
CA ALA A 277 -9.02 -17.80 -7.72
C ALA A 277 -10.20 -16.93 -7.28
N LEU A 278 -10.54 -15.86 -8.00
CA LEU A 278 -11.71 -15.02 -7.68
C LEU A 278 -12.99 -15.85 -7.65
N LEU A 279 -13.23 -16.70 -8.65
CA LEU A 279 -14.43 -17.54 -8.72
C LEU A 279 -14.50 -18.56 -7.57
N ARG A 280 -13.36 -19.07 -7.10
CA ARG A 280 -13.33 -19.92 -5.89
C ARG A 280 -13.75 -19.13 -4.66
N ILE A 281 -13.25 -17.90 -4.50
CA ILE A 281 -13.62 -17.04 -3.36
C ILE A 281 -15.09 -16.64 -3.41
N ALA A 282 -15.64 -16.32 -4.58
CA ALA A 282 -17.06 -16.04 -4.76
C ALA A 282 -17.92 -17.24 -4.26
N ARG A 283 -17.57 -18.48 -4.65
CA ARG A 283 -18.25 -19.70 -4.16
C ARG A 283 -18.06 -19.91 -2.66
N SER A 284 -16.88 -19.57 -2.11
CA SER A 284 -16.66 -19.63 -0.66
C SER A 284 -17.55 -18.66 0.10
N CYS A 285 -17.80 -17.47 -0.45
CA CYS A 285 -18.76 -16.52 0.11
C CYS A 285 -20.18 -17.08 0.09
N GLU A 286 -20.62 -17.76 -0.99
CA GLU A 286 -21.92 -18.44 -1.05
C GLU A 286 -22.02 -19.54 0.02
N ALA A 287 -20.97 -20.36 0.17
CA ALA A 287 -20.93 -21.41 1.17
C ALA A 287 -20.99 -20.89 2.62
N LEU A 288 -20.49 -19.65 2.84
CA LEU A 288 -20.60 -18.93 4.11
C LEU A 288 -21.97 -18.26 4.32
N GLY A 289 -22.92 -18.40 3.37
CA GLY A 289 -24.29 -17.92 3.50
C GLY A 289 -24.51 -16.50 2.94
N HIS A 290 -23.57 -15.95 2.19
CA HIS A 290 -23.74 -14.68 1.49
C HIS A 290 -24.45 -14.86 0.14
N ARG A 291 -25.15 -13.84 -0.33
CA ARG A 291 -25.70 -13.78 -1.68
C ARG A 291 -24.65 -13.19 -2.62
N VAL A 292 -24.21 -13.96 -3.61
CA VAL A 292 -23.13 -13.58 -4.54
C VAL A 292 -23.65 -13.57 -5.96
N GLU A 293 -23.38 -12.51 -6.71
CA GLU A 293 -23.78 -12.43 -8.13
C GLU A 293 -22.76 -11.63 -8.93
N GLU A 294 -22.64 -11.94 -10.23
CA GLU A 294 -21.75 -11.18 -11.11
C GLU A 294 -22.36 -9.80 -11.36
N ALA A 295 -21.67 -8.77 -10.85
CA ALA A 295 -22.09 -7.38 -10.94
C ALA A 295 -20.88 -6.44 -10.78
N ARG A 296 -20.92 -5.32 -11.48
CA ARG A 296 -19.93 -4.23 -11.33
C ARG A 296 -20.55 -2.87 -11.60
N PRO A 297 -20.05 -1.78 -10.97
CA PRO A 297 -20.44 -0.42 -11.32
C PRO A 297 -20.08 -0.09 -12.78
N ALA A 298 -20.84 0.80 -13.40
CA ALA A 298 -20.49 1.37 -14.69
C ALA A 298 -19.29 2.34 -14.55
N LEU A 299 -18.40 2.33 -15.54
CA LEU A 299 -17.27 3.26 -15.63
C LEU A 299 -16.98 3.59 -17.09
N ASP A 300 -16.93 4.87 -17.41
CA ASP A 300 -16.27 5.35 -18.62
C ASP A 300 -14.76 5.28 -18.41
N ALA A 301 -14.18 4.15 -18.83
CA ALA A 301 -12.77 3.84 -18.57
C ALA A 301 -11.83 4.81 -19.28
N GLU A 302 -12.20 5.29 -20.48
CA GLU A 302 -11.38 6.23 -21.26
C GLU A 302 -11.35 7.61 -20.60
N ALA A 303 -12.51 8.14 -20.24
CA ALA A 303 -12.60 9.41 -19.53
C ALA A 303 -11.92 9.36 -18.15
N PHE A 304 -12.05 8.23 -17.44
CA PHE A 304 -11.36 8.03 -16.15
C PHE A 304 -9.84 7.97 -16.35
N ALA A 305 -9.34 7.24 -17.35
CA ALA A 305 -7.90 7.12 -17.59
C ALA A 305 -7.27 8.48 -17.94
N GLN A 306 -7.95 9.31 -18.75
CA GLN A 306 -7.48 10.67 -19.04
C GLN A 306 -7.45 11.55 -17.79
N ALA A 307 -8.54 11.61 -17.05
CA ALA A 307 -8.62 12.40 -15.81
C ALA A 307 -7.56 11.96 -14.77
N ASN A 308 -7.35 10.66 -14.66
CA ASN A 308 -6.33 10.09 -13.78
C ASN A 308 -4.91 10.45 -14.23
N THR A 309 -4.64 10.47 -15.56
CA THR A 309 -3.37 10.94 -16.13
C THR A 309 -3.11 12.40 -15.76
N ASP A 310 -4.10 13.26 -15.93
CA ASP A 310 -3.97 14.69 -15.67
C ASP A 310 -3.73 14.96 -14.18
N LEU A 311 -4.47 14.30 -13.29
CA LEU A 311 -4.29 14.42 -11.84
C LEU A 311 -2.89 13.99 -11.39
N TRP A 312 -2.43 12.80 -11.83
CA TRP A 312 -1.10 12.32 -11.47
C TRP A 312 -0.01 13.23 -12.03
N SER A 313 -0.16 13.67 -13.27
CA SER A 313 0.83 14.55 -13.93
C SER A 313 0.94 15.89 -13.22
N ALA A 314 -0.18 16.52 -12.88
CA ALA A 314 -0.18 17.78 -12.13
C ALA A 314 0.46 17.61 -10.74
N SER A 315 0.16 16.51 -10.04
CA SER A 315 0.72 16.22 -8.72
C SER A 315 2.23 15.97 -8.77
N ILE A 316 2.70 15.19 -9.74
CA ILE A 316 4.14 14.94 -9.97
C ILE A 316 4.83 16.25 -10.35
N ALA A 317 4.25 17.06 -11.24
CA ALA A 317 4.83 18.35 -11.64
C ALA A 317 4.96 19.29 -10.42
N HIS A 318 3.95 19.34 -9.56
CA HIS A 318 4.01 20.10 -8.32
C HIS A 318 5.17 19.65 -7.41
N TRP A 319 5.27 18.33 -7.12
CA TRP A 319 6.37 17.81 -6.30
C TRP A 319 7.75 18.07 -6.91
N VAL A 320 7.90 17.88 -8.22
CA VAL A 320 9.17 18.13 -8.90
C VAL A 320 9.57 19.61 -8.80
N VAL A 321 8.64 20.55 -8.96
CA VAL A 321 8.89 21.99 -8.81
C VAL A 321 9.36 22.30 -7.39
N ASP A 322 8.70 21.78 -6.36
CA ASP A 322 9.07 22.00 -4.97
C ASP A 322 10.44 21.40 -4.62
N ILE A 323 10.73 20.19 -5.14
CA ILE A 323 12.03 19.55 -4.92
C ILE A 323 13.13 20.32 -5.64
N CYS A 324 12.90 20.82 -6.86
CA CYS A 324 13.85 21.71 -7.55
C CYS A 324 14.16 22.95 -6.72
N ALA A 325 13.13 23.57 -6.14
CA ALA A 325 13.30 24.74 -5.28
C ALA A 325 14.09 24.40 -4.00
N ALA A 326 13.81 23.25 -3.38
CA ALA A 326 14.47 22.81 -2.15
C ALA A 326 15.94 22.38 -2.37
N THR A 327 16.24 21.74 -3.51
CA THR A 327 17.56 21.16 -3.79
C THR A 327 18.47 22.02 -4.63
N GLY A 328 17.91 23.01 -5.37
CA GLY A 328 18.62 23.79 -6.40
C GLY A 328 18.95 22.99 -7.66
N ARG A 329 18.45 21.74 -7.78
CA ARG A 329 18.65 20.87 -8.97
C ARG A 329 17.63 21.20 -10.06
N ARG A 330 17.95 20.82 -11.29
CA ARG A 330 17.03 20.93 -12.43
C ARG A 330 16.30 19.61 -12.66
N ALA A 331 15.06 19.70 -13.12
CA ALA A 331 14.30 18.55 -13.60
C ALA A 331 14.73 18.25 -15.06
N ASP A 332 15.59 17.27 -15.25
CA ASP A 332 16.05 16.80 -16.57
C ASP A 332 16.42 15.30 -16.50
N SER A 333 16.86 14.74 -17.64
CA SER A 333 17.21 13.31 -17.73
C SER A 333 18.38 12.87 -16.82
N SER A 334 19.14 13.79 -16.23
CA SER A 334 20.17 13.44 -15.26
C SER A 334 19.62 13.27 -13.85
N THR A 335 18.44 13.79 -13.57
CA THR A 335 17.82 13.83 -12.23
C THR A 335 16.51 13.09 -12.13
N LEU A 336 15.79 12.92 -13.24
CA LEU A 336 14.52 12.18 -13.32
C LEU A 336 14.62 11.01 -14.32
N GLU A 337 13.83 9.99 -14.09
CA GLU A 337 13.62 8.89 -15.02
C GLU A 337 12.75 9.34 -16.21
N GLN A 338 12.91 8.68 -17.37
CA GLN A 338 12.24 9.10 -18.62
C GLN A 338 10.72 9.21 -18.47
N ALA A 339 10.10 8.22 -17.84
CA ALA A 339 8.66 8.23 -17.61
C ALA A 339 8.23 9.39 -16.69
N THR A 340 8.96 9.63 -15.61
CA THR A 340 8.69 10.72 -14.67
C THR A 340 8.85 12.09 -15.35
N LEU A 341 9.86 12.23 -16.21
CA LEU A 341 10.09 13.47 -16.95
C LEU A 341 8.93 13.77 -17.91
N ALA A 342 8.45 12.77 -18.66
CA ALA A 342 7.31 12.92 -19.56
C ALA A 342 6.02 13.29 -18.80
N VAL A 343 5.80 12.70 -17.62
CA VAL A 343 4.66 13.00 -16.74
C VAL A 343 4.78 14.42 -16.17
N HIS A 344 5.97 14.83 -15.74
CA HIS A 344 6.25 16.19 -15.27
C HIS A 344 5.98 17.24 -16.34
N GLU A 345 6.50 17.04 -17.56
CA GLU A 345 6.30 17.97 -18.69
C GLU A 345 4.82 18.12 -19.04
N HIS A 346 4.06 17.02 -19.05
CA HIS A 346 2.61 17.06 -19.27
C HIS A 346 1.92 17.84 -18.14
N GLY A 347 2.26 17.57 -16.87
CA GLY A 347 1.69 18.27 -15.72
C GLY A 347 1.89 19.79 -15.78
N LEU A 348 3.06 20.26 -16.22
CA LEU A 348 3.32 21.69 -16.43
C LEU A 348 2.50 22.30 -17.58
N SER A 349 2.02 21.52 -18.53
CA SER A 349 1.19 21.99 -19.63
C SER A 349 -0.29 22.13 -19.28
N LEU A 350 -0.74 21.52 -18.17
CA LEU A 350 -2.14 21.56 -17.72
C LEU A 350 -2.52 22.91 -17.15
N SER A 351 -3.72 23.36 -17.47
CA SER A 351 -4.34 24.50 -16.82
C SER A 351 -5.19 24.09 -15.62
N ALA A 352 -5.56 25.06 -14.77
CA ALA A 352 -6.52 24.82 -13.70
C ALA A 352 -7.88 24.34 -14.22
N VAL A 353 -8.27 24.74 -15.45
CA VAL A 353 -9.53 24.29 -16.06
C VAL A 353 -9.47 22.81 -16.42
N ASP A 354 -8.32 22.30 -16.87
CA ASP A 354 -8.15 20.86 -17.16
C ASP A 354 -8.31 20.02 -15.90
N LEU A 355 -7.75 20.48 -14.77
CA LEU A 355 -7.93 19.80 -13.47
C LEU A 355 -9.39 19.80 -13.01
N LEU A 356 -10.12 20.91 -13.18
CA LEU A 356 -11.54 20.97 -12.85
C LEU A 356 -12.37 20.01 -13.72
N HIS A 357 -12.03 19.85 -15.00
CA HIS A 357 -12.65 18.83 -15.86
C HIS A 357 -12.34 17.40 -15.40
N ALA A 358 -11.13 17.14 -14.89
CA ALA A 358 -10.80 15.86 -14.28
C ALA A 358 -11.66 15.61 -13.02
N GLU A 359 -11.84 16.62 -12.16
CA GLU A 359 -12.69 16.53 -10.96
C GLU A 359 -14.16 16.27 -11.33
N ASP A 360 -14.70 16.89 -12.39
CA ASP A 360 -16.04 16.60 -12.91
C ASP A 360 -16.18 15.13 -13.33
N THR A 361 -15.14 14.58 -13.94
CA THR A 361 -15.08 13.16 -14.32
C THR A 361 -15.09 12.28 -13.07
N PHE A 362 -14.26 12.58 -12.06
CA PHE A 362 -14.23 11.86 -10.79
C PHE A 362 -15.57 11.93 -10.05
N ASN A 363 -16.26 13.07 -10.09
CA ASN A 363 -17.60 13.18 -9.49
C ASN A 363 -18.60 12.23 -10.16
N ARG A 364 -18.58 12.09 -11.50
CA ARG A 364 -19.42 11.10 -12.20
C ARG A 364 -19.13 9.67 -11.75
N VAL A 365 -17.84 9.29 -11.66
CA VAL A 365 -17.40 7.98 -11.17
C VAL A 365 -17.88 7.75 -9.74
N ASN A 366 -17.69 8.72 -8.85
CA ASN A 366 -18.11 8.64 -7.46
C ASN A 366 -19.62 8.35 -7.34
N ARG A 367 -20.47 8.97 -8.20
CA ARG A 367 -21.91 8.76 -8.20
C ARG A 367 -22.30 7.36 -8.67
N GLU A 368 -21.65 6.83 -9.71
CA GLU A 368 -21.94 5.48 -10.21
C GLU A 368 -21.54 4.41 -9.19
N PHE A 369 -20.36 4.53 -8.59
CA PHE A 369 -19.93 3.58 -7.56
C PHE A 369 -20.75 3.72 -6.28
N GLY A 370 -21.17 4.93 -5.90
CA GLY A 370 -22.08 5.14 -4.79
C GLY A 370 -23.45 4.46 -4.99
N ARG A 371 -24.00 4.48 -6.22
CA ARG A 371 -25.26 3.78 -6.54
C ARG A 371 -25.10 2.26 -6.42
N PHE A 372 -23.99 1.69 -6.89
CA PHE A 372 -23.71 0.27 -6.75
C PHE A 372 -23.78 -0.18 -5.29
N PHE A 373 -23.18 0.58 -4.37
CA PHE A 373 -23.18 0.25 -2.95
C PHE A 373 -24.51 0.54 -2.22
N ASN A 374 -25.55 1.04 -2.91
CA ASN A 374 -26.93 1.01 -2.39
C ASN A 374 -27.57 -0.40 -2.56
N GLU A 375 -27.09 -1.17 -3.52
CA GLU A 375 -27.61 -2.51 -3.85
C GLU A 375 -26.74 -3.62 -3.30
N PHE A 376 -25.42 -3.40 -3.22
CA PHE A 376 -24.43 -4.37 -2.75
C PHE A 376 -23.72 -3.89 -1.49
N ASP A 377 -23.42 -4.83 -0.62
CA ASP A 377 -22.67 -4.58 0.62
C ASP A 377 -21.16 -4.68 0.40
N LEU A 378 -20.72 -5.46 -0.60
CA LEU A 378 -19.32 -5.63 -1.00
C LEU A 378 -19.18 -5.81 -2.51
N LEU A 379 -17.98 -5.49 -3.01
CA LEU A 379 -17.53 -5.87 -4.35
C LEU A 379 -16.24 -6.69 -4.24
N LEU A 380 -16.20 -7.86 -4.91
CA LEU A 380 -15.00 -8.68 -5.08
C LEU A 380 -14.40 -8.47 -6.46
N THR A 381 -13.09 -8.26 -6.52
CA THR A 381 -12.32 -8.20 -7.77
C THR A 381 -10.97 -8.89 -7.60
N PRO A 382 -10.25 -9.21 -8.67
CA PRO A 382 -8.81 -9.38 -8.57
C PRO A 382 -8.18 -8.11 -8.00
N THR A 383 -7.01 -8.21 -7.35
CA THR A 383 -6.20 -7.02 -7.05
C THR A 383 -5.38 -6.62 -8.26
N THR A 384 -4.74 -7.60 -8.91
CA THR A 384 -3.94 -7.42 -10.12
C THR A 384 -4.51 -8.25 -11.28
N ALA A 385 -4.24 -7.82 -12.52
CA ALA A 385 -4.65 -8.57 -13.71
C ALA A 385 -3.69 -9.70 -14.06
N GLN A 386 -2.46 -9.67 -13.54
CA GLN A 386 -1.41 -10.66 -13.80
C GLN A 386 -0.72 -11.08 -12.51
N LEU A 387 -0.09 -12.25 -12.51
CA LEU A 387 0.81 -12.72 -11.46
C LEU A 387 2.00 -11.76 -11.33
N PRO A 388 2.76 -11.77 -10.20
CA PRO A 388 3.96 -10.96 -10.07
C PRO A 388 4.85 -11.07 -11.31
N TRP A 389 5.12 -9.96 -11.96
CA TRP A 389 5.79 -9.86 -13.27
C TRP A 389 7.30 -9.93 -13.15
N GLN A 390 7.95 -10.23 -14.26
CA GLN A 390 9.41 -10.26 -14.34
C GLN A 390 9.99 -8.86 -14.13
N ILE A 391 11.15 -8.80 -13.47
CA ILE A 391 11.94 -7.58 -13.33
C ILE A 391 12.23 -6.99 -14.70
N GLY A 392 12.15 -5.67 -14.83
CA GLY A 392 12.34 -4.92 -16.08
C GLY A 392 11.11 -4.84 -16.99
N GLN A 393 10.03 -5.58 -16.71
CA GLN A 393 8.80 -5.52 -17.52
C GLN A 393 8.12 -4.15 -17.45
N HIS A 394 8.25 -3.44 -16.33
CA HIS A 394 7.69 -2.10 -16.11
C HIS A 394 8.80 -1.08 -15.83
N ALA A 395 9.90 -1.16 -16.59
CA ALA A 395 10.98 -0.20 -16.50
C ALA A 395 10.53 1.19 -16.93
N SER A 396 10.90 2.22 -16.17
CA SER A 396 10.63 3.64 -16.45
C SER A 396 11.60 4.25 -17.47
N GLU A 397 12.59 3.45 -17.90
CA GLU A 397 13.65 3.79 -18.83
C GLU A 397 13.59 2.96 -20.12
N GLY A 398 14.22 3.45 -21.18
CA GLY A 398 14.37 2.72 -22.44
C GLY A 398 13.14 2.73 -23.35
N GLY A 399 12.09 3.45 -22.97
CA GLY A 399 10.84 3.61 -23.74
C GLY A 399 10.64 5.03 -24.27
N HIS A 400 9.66 5.18 -25.14
CA HIS A 400 9.13 6.50 -25.54
C HIS A 400 7.79 6.69 -24.84
N TYR A 401 7.80 7.32 -23.67
CA TYR A 401 6.61 7.52 -22.85
C TYR A 401 6.02 8.91 -23.08
N THR A 402 4.69 8.97 -23.21
CA THR A 402 3.89 10.14 -22.88
C THR A 402 3.26 9.93 -21.51
N ALA A 403 2.77 10.98 -20.86
CA ALA A 403 2.07 10.82 -19.58
C ALA A 403 0.92 9.82 -19.68
N ARG A 404 0.11 9.87 -20.76
CA ARG A 404 -1.00 8.95 -20.97
C ARG A 404 -0.51 7.52 -21.17
N SER A 405 0.43 7.27 -22.06
CA SER A 405 0.93 5.91 -22.30
C SER A 405 1.59 5.31 -21.06
N TRP A 406 2.24 6.12 -20.22
CA TRP A 406 2.77 5.67 -18.93
C TRP A 406 1.67 5.33 -17.95
N THR A 407 0.64 6.17 -17.83
CA THR A 407 -0.52 5.90 -16.99
C THR A 407 -1.21 4.59 -17.39
N ASP A 408 -1.48 4.40 -18.69
CA ASP A 408 -2.08 3.17 -19.21
C ASP A 408 -1.21 1.96 -18.91
N HIS A 409 0.12 2.09 -19.04
CA HIS A 409 1.08 1.03 -18.74
C HIS A 409 1.07 0.64 -17.23
N VAL A 410 1.14 1.61 -16.35
CA VAL A 410 1.10 1.40 -14.89
C VAL A 410 -0.21 0.73 -14.48
N PHE A 411 -1.35 1.25 -14.92
CA PHE A 411 -2.66 0.73 -14.51
C PHE A 411 -3.12 -0.52 -15.29
N SER A 412 -2.36 -0.97 -16.29
CA SER A 412 -2.61 -2.28 -16.92
C SER A 412 -2.43 -3.45 -15.96
N VAL A 413 -1.57 -3.31 -14.95
CA VAL A 413 -1.28 -4.33 -13.93
C VAL A 413 -2.37 -4.39 -12.87
N GLY A 414 -2.78 -3.21 -12.37
CA GLY A 414 -3.80 -3.06 -11.32
C GLY A 414 -5.05 -2.33 -11.82
N PRO A 415 -5.77 -2.88 -12.83
CA PRO A 415 -6.90 -2.17 -13.44
C PRO A 415 -8.13 -2.07 -12.53
N PHE A 416 -8.07 -2.71 -11.36
CA PHE A 416 -9.16 -2.74 -10.38
C PHE A 416 -8.93 -1.83 -9.17
N THR A 417 -7.78 -1.15 -9.05
CA THR A 417 -7.39 -0.51 -7.80
C THR A 417 -7.61 1.01 -7.79
N ALA A 418 -7.17 1.73 -8.83
CA ALA A 418 -7.14 3.19 -8.87
C ALA A 418 -8.53 3.84 -8.72
N VAL A 419 -9.58 3.21 -9.24
CA VAL A 419 -10.95 3.70 -9.13
C VAL A 419 -11.39 3.86 -7.67
N PHE A 420 -10.89 3.03 -6.74
CA PHE A 420 -11.20 3.13 -5.30
C PHE A 420 -10.34 4.18 -4.56
N ASN A 421 -9.30 4.69 -5.17
CA ASN A 421 -8.66 5.94 -4.74
C ASN A 421 -9.51 7.14 -5.13
N CYS A 422 -10.02 7.13 -6.37
CA CYS A 422 -10.96 8.15 -6.87
C CYS A 422 -12.22 8.21 -6.00
N THR A 423 -12.88 7.09 -5.76
CA THR A 423 -14.16 7.05 -5.05
C THR A 423 -14.01 7.07 -3.52
N GLY A 424 -12.81 6.85 -3.00
CA GLY A 424 -12.49 6.95 -1.58
C GLY A 424 -12.98 5.80 -0.71
N GLN A 425 -13.63 4.76 -1.29
CA GLN A 425 -14.05 3.58 -0.53
C GLN A 425 -12.85 2.82 0.06
N PRO A 426 -13.02 2.19 1.24
CA PRO A 426 -12.01 1.29 1.77
C PRO A 426 -11.93 0.03 0.90
N ALA A 427 -10.72 -0.48 0.71
CA ALA A 427 -10.47 -1.70 -0.04
C ALA A 427 -9.33 -2.49 0.60
N ILE A 428 -9.46 -3.81 0.67
CA ILE A 428 -8.43 -4.69 1.22
C ILE A 428 -8.04 -5.75 0.19
N SER A 429 -6.75 -5.96 0.00
CA SER A 429 -6.21 -7.10 -0.74
C SER A 429 -5.80 -8.19 0.24
N LEU A 430 -6.29 -9.40 0.02
CA LEU A 430 -5.99 -10.60 0.83
C LEU A 430 -5.36 -11.67 -0.05
N PRO A 431 -4.38 -12.46 0.45
CA PRO A 431 -3.69 -13.50 -0.32
C PRO A 431 -4.51 -14.79 -0.36
N LEU A 432 -5.70 -14.74 -0.98
CA LEU A 432 -6.69 -15.83 -1.00
C LEU A 432 -6.49 -16.85 -2.14
N GLY A 433 -5.40 -16.73 -2.89
CA GLY A 433 -5.03 -17.66 -3.93
C GLY A 433 -3.54 -17.90 -4.00
N ARG A 434 -3.19 -18.99 -4.70
CA ARG A 434 -1.82 -19.34 -5.03
C ARG A 434 -1.80 -19.93 -6.44
N SER A 435 -0.83 -19.50 -7.25
CA SER A 435 -0.63 -20.01 -8.60
C SER A 435 -0.03 -21.41 -8.59
N GLU A 436 -0.07 -22.10 -9.73
CA GLU A 436 0.60 -23.40 -9.91
C GLU A 436 2.13 -23.28 -9.70
N SER A 437 2.71 -22.11 -10.01
CA SER A 437 4.13 -21.82 -9.74
C SER A 437 4.42 -21.43 -8.29
N GLY A 438 3.41 -21.39 -7.42
CA GLY A 438 3.54 -21.08 -6.01
C GLY A 438 3.56 -19.59 -5.65
N LEU A 439 3.27 -18.70 -6.61
CA LEU A 439 3.19 -17.26 -6.36
C LEU A 439 1.85 -16.88 -5.69
N PRO A 440 1.83 -15.85 -4.82
CA PRO A 440 0.59 -15.35 -4.23
C PRO A 440 -0.37 -14.80 -5.28
N ILE A 441 -1.68 -14.92 -5.01
CA ILE A 441 -2.75 -14.27 -5.76
C ILE A 441 -3.59 -13.46 -4.78
N GLY A 442 -3.60 -12.14 -4.96
CA GLY A 442 -4.40 -11.21 -4.17
C GLY A 442 -5.82 -11.06 -4.72
N ILE A 443 -6.81 -11.20 -3.83
CA ILE A 443 -8.21 -10.89 -4.11
C ILE A 443 -8.58 -9.63 -3.34
N GLN A 444 -9.16 -8.66 -4.04
CA GLN A 444 -9.59 -7.40 -3.46
C GLN A 444 -11.06 -7.45 -3.03
N LEU A 445 -11.32 -7.01 -1.81
CA LEU A 445 -12.65 -6.73 -1.29
C LEU A 445 -12.81 -5.23 -1.14
N VAL A 446 -13.93 -4.68 -1.57
CA VAL A 446 -14.27 -3.26 -1.45
C VAL A 446 -15.61 -3.11 -0.75
N ALA A 447 -15.68 -2.20 0.23
CA ALA A 447 -16.91 -1.91 0.98
C ALA A 447 -17.38 -0.46 0.74
N PRO A 448 -18.62 -0.12 1.10
CA PRO A 448 -19.10 1.26 1.10
C PRO A 448 -18.17 2.19 1.90
N PHE A 449 -18.20 3.47 1.59
CA PHE A 449 -17.41 4.49 2.27
C PHE A 449 -17.56 4.42 3.80
N GLY A 450 -16.44 4.34 4.53
CA GLY A 450 -16.43 4.28 5.99
C GLY A 450 -16.64 2.88 6.59
N ARG A 451 -16.72 1.80 5.78
CA ARG A 451 -17.05 0.45 6.23
C ARG A 451 -15.84 -0.49 6.28
N GLU A 452 -14.72 -0.01 6.84
CA GLU A 452 -13.56 -0.84 7.14
C GLU A 452 -13.90 -1.98 8.11
N ASP A 453 -14.86 -1.75 9.02
CA ASP A 453 -15.37 -2.76 9.95
C ASP A 453 -15.84 -4.03 9.24
N LEU A 454 -16.57 -3.86 8.14
CA LEU A 454 -17.09 -4.95 7.33
C LEU A 454 -15.97 -5.71 6.62
N LEU A 455 -15.01 -4.99 6.04
CA LEU A 455 -13.85 -5.59 5.38
C LEU A 455 -13.00 -6.41 6.35
N LEU A 456 -12.70 -5.85 7.51
CA LEU A 456 -11.87 -6.50 8.53
C LEU A 456 -12.57 -7.72 9.15
N SER A 457 -13.88 -7.64 9.40
CA SER A 457 -14.66 -8.78 9.89
C SER A 457 -14.65 -9.96 8.90
N LEU A 458 -14.87 -9.70 7.62
CA LEU A 458 -14.84 -10.74 6.60
C LEU A 458 -13.41 -11.25 6.33
N ALA A 459 -12.42 -10.35 6.37
CA ALA A 459 -11.01 -10.72 6.24
C ALA A 459 -10.56 -11.66 7.37
N ALA A 460 -10.98 -11.40 8.62
CA ALA A 460 -10.69 -12.28 9.76
C ALA A 460 -11.33 -13.66 9.61
N LEU A 461 -12.56 -13.72 9.09
CA LEU A 461 -13.20 -14.99 8.78
C LEU A 461 -12.42 -15.75 7.71
N PHE A 462 -11.98 -15.09 6.63
CA PHE A 462 -11.15 -15.73 5.61
C PHE A 462 -9.81 -16.20 6.15
N GLU A 463 -9.14 -15.41 6.99
CA GLU A 463 -7.88 -15.80 7.63
C GLU A 463 -8.03 -17.07 8.46
N GLN A 464 -9.16 -17.22 9.15
CA GLN A 464 -9.48 -18.39 9.96
C GLN A 464 -9.78 -19.63 9.12
N VAL A 465 -10.59 -19.51 8.04
CA VAL A 465 -11.06 -20.67 7.25
C VAL A 465 -10.15 -21.00 6.07
N MET A 466 -9.34 -20.07 5.62
CA MET A 466 -8.40 -20.20 4.50
C MET A 466 -7.05 -19.55 4.86
N PRO A 467 -6.34 -20.06 5.89
CA PRO A 467 -5.09 -19.46 6.34
C PRO A 467 -4.05 -19.45 5.23
N TRP A 468 -3.25 -18.40 5.20
CA TRP A 468 -2.15 -18.21 4.25
C TRP A 468 -0.79 -18.25 4.92
N PRO A 469 0.30 -18.54 4.16
CA PRO A 469 1.66 -18.48 4.67
C PRO A 469 1.99 -17.08 5.18
N GLN A 470 2.57 -17.00 6.37
CA GLN A 470 2.91 -15.73 7.01
C GLN A 470 4.24 -15.13 6.53
N VAL A 471 5.12 -15.95 5.96
CA VAL A 471 6.45 -15.56 5.46
C VAL A 471 6.69 -16.27 4.13
N ALA A 472 7.33 -15.58 3.20
CA ALA A 472 7.76 -16.16 1.92
C ALA A 472 8.89 -17.20 2.12
N PRO A 473 8.97 -18.24 1.28
CA PRO A 473 9.99 -19.25 1.37
C PRO A 473 11.32 -18.75 0.78
N LEU A 474 11.81 -17.61 1.25
CA LEU A 474 13.07 -17.04 0.76
C LEU A 474 14.23 -17.93 1.13
N ALA A 475 14.77 -18.68 0.15
CA ALA A 475 16.02 -19.38 0.29
C ALA A 475 17.16 -18.36 0.13
N VAL A 476 17.94 -18.16 1.18
CA VAL A 476 19.23 -17.46 1.10
C VAL A 476 20.28 -18.54 1.24
N ASP A 477 21.01 -18.81 0.15
CA ASP A 477 22.13 -19.75 0.12
C ASP A 477 23.30 -19.26 0.98
#